data_93b8405756af9dfa3707f2614e35343f
#
_entry.id   93b8405756af9dfa3707f2614e35343f
#
_cell.length_a   1.000
_cell.length_b   1.000
_cell.length_c   1.000
_cell.angle_alpha   90.00
_cell.angle_beta   90.00
_cell.angle_gamma   90.00
#
_symmetry.space_group_name_H-M   'P 1'
#
loop_
_entity.id
_entity.type
_entity.pdbx_description
1 polymer ?
#
loop_
_entity_poly.entity_id
_entity_poly.type
_entity_poly.pdbx_seq_one_letter_code
_entity_poly.pdbx_strand_id
1 'polypeptide(L)'
;DTIDNTPYGRELMDDAKNVLTYWDGMFAAVCREMEADEDLAQKYLPAFTAARENFQAFLSLLGQGWDAASGGTLSFERLKAVRGENALKEYAKSLWDLCKKDCEKIRKRFSVTNAQMREDLARMAPAMRALLRLCDAFARAYAAEKLRRNATDFSDQEHFALKLLADESGAPTELGKSVSGHYREIMIDEFQDTNEVQNQIFSAVSREGKNLFM
;
A
#
# COMPACT_ATOMS: atom_id res chain seq x y z
N ASP A 1 7.27 22.00 11.17
CA ASP A 1 6.33 21.20 10.37
C ASP A 1 5.89 19.98 11.16
N THR A 2 4.59 19.70 11.16
CA THR A 2 4.00 18.50 11.77
C THR A 2 4.07 17.33 10.79
N ILE A 3 3.99 16.10 11.29
CA ILE A 3 3.93 14.88 10.44
C ILE A 3 2.73 14.94 9.50
N ASP A 4 1.60 15.49 9.95
CA ASP A 4 0.39 15.68 9.16
C ASP A 4 0.62 16.43 7.83
N ASN A 5 1.59 17.35 7.82
CA ASN A 5 1.92 18.16 6.65
C ASN A 5 2.94 17.51 5.71
N THR A 6 3.51 16.37 6.10
CA THR A 6 4.39 15.60 5.22
C THR A 6 3.59 14.71 4.27
N PRO A 7 4.08 14.41 3.05
CA PRO A 7 3.45 13.44 2.16
C PRO A 7 3.25 12.08 2.84
N TYR A 8 4.26 11.63 3.58
CA TYR A 8 4.23 10.34 4.30
C TYR A 8 3.16 10.30 5.40
N GLY A 9 3.08 11.36 6.23
CA GLY A 9 2.08 11.43 7.29
C GLY A 9 0.65 11.48 6.75
N ARG A 10 0.41 12.22 5.67
CA ARG A 10 -0.89 12.25 4.98
C ARG A 10 -1.28 10.87 4.47
N GLU A 11 -0.38 10.19 3.79
CA GLU A 11 -0.62 8.82 3.28
C GLU A 11 -0.99 7.85 4.40
N LEU A 12 -0.28 7.89 5.53
CA LEU A 12 -0.59 7.05 6.69
C LEU A 12 -1.95 7.35 7.31
N MET A 13 -2.35 8.63 7.34
CA MET A 13 -3.66 9.05 7.86
C MET A 13 -4.78 8.65 6.90
N ASP A 14 -4.58 8.81 5.60
CA ASP A 14 -5.56 8.47 4.58
C ASP A 14 -5.74 6.95 4.46
N ASP A 15 -4.66 6.17 4.55
CA ASP A 15 -4.73 4.70 4.65
C ASP A 15 -5.57 4.27 5.87
N ALA A 16 -5.33 4.87 7.03
CA ALA A 16 -6.11 4.57 8.23
C ALA A 16 -7.61 4.92 8.06
N LYS A 17 -7.93 6.07 7.45
CA LYS A 17 -9.32 6.46 7.13
C LYS A 17 -9.98 5.45 6.19
N ASN A 18 -9.27 5.04 5.13
CA ASN A 18 -9.79 4.09 4.16
C ASN A 18 -10.07 2.73 4.80
N VAL A 19 -9.15 2.22 5.62
CA VAL A 19 -9.33 0.94 6.33
C VAL A 19 -10.51 1.00 7.30
N LEU A 20 -10.64 2.07 8.10
CA LEU A 20 -11.76 2.19 9.04
C LEU A 20 -13.10 2.38 8.34
N THR A 21 -13.14 3.13 7.26
CA THR A 21 -14.35 3.30 6.44
C THR A 21 -14.78 1.98 5.79
N TYR A 22 -13.82 1.21 5.29
CA TYR A 22 -14.09 -0.13 4.76
C TYR A 22 -14.71 -1.04 5.82
N TRP A 23 -14.12 -1.10 7.02
CA TRP A 23 -14.64 -1.95 8.09
C TRP A 23 -15.97 -1.47 8.63
N ASP A 24 -16.22 -0.15 8.69
CA ASP A 24 -17.54 0.36 9.06
C ASP A 24 -18.62 -0.09 8.07
N GLY A 25 -18.33 -0.03 6.77
CA GLY A 25 -19.22 -0.54 5.72
C GLY A 25 -19.49 -2.05 5.83
N MET A 26 -18.44 -2.86 6.04
CA MET A 26 -18.55 -4.31 6.22
C MET A 26 -19.38 -4.67 7.46
N PHE A 27 -19.12 -3.98 8.58
CA PHE A 27 -19.87 -4.18 9.81
C PHE A 27 -21.32 -3.72 9.69
N ALA A 28 -21.59 -2.62 8.98
CA ALA A 28 -22.95 -2.18 8.70
C ALA A 28 -23.76 -3.21 7.88
N ALA A 29 -23.10 -3.87 6.92
CA ALA A 29 -23.73 -4.92 6.12
C ALA A 29 -24.09 -6.13 6.98
N VAL A 30 -23.11 -6.66 7.73
CA VAL A 30 -23.34 -7.85 8.56
C VAL A 30 -24.30 -7.59 9.72
N CYS A 31 -24.34 -6.38 10.27
CA CYS A 31 -25.34 -6.00 11.28
C CYS A 31 -26.77 -6.16 10.78
N ARG A 32 -27.06 -5.73 9.54
CA ARG A 32 -28.40 -5.89 8.93
C ARG A 32 -28.79 -7.36 8.78
N GLU A 33 -27.84 -8.23 8.46
CA GLU A 33 -28.12 -9.66 8.38
C GLU A 33 -28.34 -10.29 9.77
N MET A 34 -27.64 -9.81 10.80
CA MET A 34 -27.80 -10.27 12.18
C MET A 34 -29.17 -9.89 12.79
N GLU A 35 -29.81 -8.79 12.33
CA GLU A 35 -31.13 -8.37 12.81
C GLU A 35 -32.22 -9.44 12.59
N ALA A 36 -32.03 -10.29 11.56
CA ALA A 36 -32.96 -11.37 11.26
C ALA A 36 -32.74 -12.64 12.12
N ASP A 37 -31.64 -12.71 12.90
CA ASP A 37 -31.31 -13.86 13.77
C ASP A 37 -31.33 -13.40 15.22
N GLU A 38 -32.30 -13.91 16.01
CA GLU A 38 -32.55 -13.47 17.38
C GLU A 38 -31.31 -13.63 18.31
N ASP A 39 -30.58 -14.76 18.18
CA ASP A 39 -29.40 -15.02 18.97
C ASP A 39 -28.22 -14.10 18.61
N LEU A 40 -28.01 -13.82 17.33
CA LEU A 40 -26.97 -12.89 16.86
C LEU A 40 -27.32 -11.44 17.16
N ALA A 41 -28.58 -11.06 16.99
CA ALA A 41 -29.07 -9.74 17.35
C ALA A 41 -28.85 -9.44 18.83
N GLN A 42 -29.10 -10.40 19.71
CA GLN A 42 -28.90 -10.22 21.16
C GLN A 42 -27.42 -10.26 21.59
N LYS A 43 -26.59 -11.07 20.94
CA LYS A 43 -25.24 -11.41 21.44
C LYS A 43 -24.10 -10.72 20.67
N TYR A 44 -24.21 -10.54 19.34
CA TYR A 44 -23.15 -10.00 18.49
C TYR A 44 -23.42 -8.56 18.07
N LEU A 45 -24.67 -8.25 17.70
CA LEU A 45 -25.03 -6.93 17.19
C LEU A 45 -24.60 -5.76 18.10
N PRO A 46 -24.76 -5.83 19.45
CA PRO A 46 -24.28 -4.73 20.31
C PRO A 46 -22.77 -4.49 20.20
N ALA A 47 -21.96 -5.56 20.15
CA ALA A 47 -20.50 -5.43 20.03
C ALA A 47 -20.07 -4.85 18.68
N PHE A 48 -20.71 -5.27 17.59
CA PHE A 48 -20.47 -4.71 16.25
C PHE A 48 -20.90 -3.24 16.15
N THR A 49 -22.01 -2.86 16.74
CA THR A 49 -22.47 -1.47 16.80
C THR A 49 -21.47 -0.60 17.59
N ALA A 50 -21.05 -1.05 18.78
CA ALA A 50 -20.05 -0.35 19.57
C ALA A 50 -18.71 -0.21 18.84
N ALA A 51 -18.28 -1.22 18.07
CA ALA A 51 -17.07 -1.13 17.26
C ALA A 51 -17.20 -0.08 16.16
N ARG A 52 -18.34 0.02 15.49
CA ARG A 52 -18.62 1.05 14.49
C ARG A 52 -18.60 2.47 15.08
N GLU A 53 -19.17 2.65 16.27
CA GLU A 53 -19.08 3.93 17.00
C GLU A 53 -17.62 4.30 17.29
N ASN A 54 -16.80 3.35 17.71
CA ASN A 54 -15.36 3.54 17.88
C ASN A 54 -14.65 3.93 16.58
N PHE A 55 -15.02 3.35 15.42
CA PHE A 55 -14.46 3.73 14.14
C PHE A 55 -14.80 5.18 13.79
N GLN A 56 -16.07 5.59 13.96
CA GLN A 56 -16.50 6.96 13.70
C GLN A 56 -15.80 7.97 14.62
N ALA A 57 -15.64 7.63 15.89
CA ALA A 57 -14.89 8.44 16.84
C ALA A 57 -13.43 8.60 16.42
N PHE A 58 -12.77 7.49 16.03
CA PHE A 58 -11.37 7.54 15.59
C PHE A 58 -11.20 8.29 14.26
N LEU A 59 -12.12 8.13 13.32
CA LEU A 59 -12.17 8.91 12.07
C LEU A 59 -12.28 10.41 12.33
N SER A 60 -13.08 10.81 13.33
CA SER A 60 -13.15 12.20 13.76
C SER A 60 -11.80 12.71 14.31
N LEU A 61 -11.10 11.90 15.09
CA LEU A 61 -9.76 12.24 15.60
C LEU A 61 -8.73 12.35 14.46
N LEU A 62 -8.75 11.45 13.48
CA LEU A 62 -7.92 11.56 12.27
C LEU A 62 -8.21 12.84 11.49
N GLY A 63 -9.46 13.34 11.50
CA GLY A 63 -9.80 14.63 10.91
C GLY A 63 -9.21 15.84 11.66
N GLN A 64 -8.88 15.68 12.95
CA GLN A 64 -8.28 16.72 13.79
C GLN A 64 -6.73 16.70 13.73
N GLY A 65 -6.13 15.65 13.22
CA GLY A 65 -4.70 15.50 13.02
C GLY A 65 -4.06 14.35 13.78
N TRP A 66 -2.75 14.19 13.58
CA TRP A 66 -1.97 13.07 14.13
C TRP A 66 -2.02 12.98 15.66
N ASP A 67 -1.81 14.11 16.35
CA ASP A 67 -1.77 14.11 17.82
C ASP A 67 -3.13 13.81 18.45
N ALA A 68 -4.24 14.21 17.81
CA ALA A 68 -5.56 13.81 18.23
C ALA A 68 -5.77 12.30 18.07
N ALA A 69 -5.35 11.74 16.94
CA ALA A 69 -5.41 10.31 16.67
C ALA A 69 -4.51 9.50 17.62
N SER A 70 -3.34 10.03 18.03
CA SER A 70 -2.44 9.35 18.95
C SER A 70 -3.02 9.17 20.36
N GLY A 71 -3.95 10.03 20.76
CA GLY A 71 -4.73 9.91 22.00
C GLY A 71 -5.98 9.02 21.87
N GLY A 72 -6.30 8.56 20.65
CA GLY A 72 -7.49 7.78 20.36
C GLY A 72 -7.35 6.31 20.74
N THR A 73 -8.51 5.66 20.91
CA THR A 73 -8.58 4.23 21.19
C THR A 73 -9.46 3.53 20.14
N LEU A 74 -9.02 2.35 19.71
CA LEU A 74 -9.82 1.40 18.93
C LEU A 74 -9.97 0.14 19.79
N SER A 75 -11.10 0.03 20.47
CA SER A 75 -11.40 -1.07 21.39
C SER A 75 -12.43 -2.02 20.79
N PHE A 76 -12.33 -3.27 21.17
CA PHE A 76 -13.24 -4.32 20.75
C PHE A 76 -13.77 -5.05 21.98
N GLU A 77 -15.07 -5.12 22.11
CA GLU A 77 -15.71 -5.91 23.14
C GLU A 77 -15.53 -7.42 22.87
N ARG A 78 -15.67 -8.21 23.90
CA ARG A 78 -15.64 -9.66 23.74
C ARG A 78 -16.99 -10.14 23.18
N LEU A 79 -16.96 -10.86 22.03
CA LEU A 79 -18.14 -11.51 21.50
C LEU A 79 -18.66 -12.56 22.47
N LYS A 80 -19.96 -12.51 22.77
CA LYS A 80 -20.64 -13.48 23.64
C LYS A 80 -20.77 -14.82 22.91
N ALA A 81 -20.77 -15.92 23.65
CA ALA A 81 -20.89 -17.25 23.05
C ALA A 81 -22.32 -17.48 22.47
N VAL A 82 -22.38 -17.84 21.19
CA VAL A 82 -23.60 -18.29 20.50
C VAL A 82 -23.48 -19.80 20.28
N ARG A 83 -24.51 -20.54 20.68
CA ARG A 83 -24.54 -22.02 20.54
C ARG A 83 -25.05 -22.41 19.15
N GLY A 84 -24.68 -23.60 18.70
CA GLY A 84 -25.08 -24.17 17.41
C GLY A 84 -24.18 -23.75 16.24
N GLU A 85 -24.34 -24.44 15.12
CA GLU A 85 -23.72 -24.14 13.84
C GLU A 85 -24.58 -23.10 13.12
N ASN A 86 -23.94 -22.00 12.69
CA ASN A 86 -24.59 -20.90 11.99
C ASN A 86 -23.56 -20.24 11.08
N ALA A 87 -23.79 -20.29 9.76
CA ALA A 87 -22.87 -19.75 8.76
C ALA A 87 -22.63 -18.24 8.95
N LEU A 88 -23.68 -17.48 9.27
CA LEU A 88 -23.57 -16.04 9.54
C LEU A 88 -22.70 -15.75 10.78
N LYS A 89 -22.84 -16.58 11.83
CA LYS A 89 -21.98 -16.48 13.03
C LYS A 89 -20.49 -16.67 12.69
N GLU A 90 -20.16 -17.70 11.93
CA GLU A 90 -18.75 -17.98 11.57
C GLU A 90 -18.19 -16.87 10.65
N TYR A 91 -19.02 -16.39 9.72
CA TYR A 91 -18.66 -15.26 8.87
C TYR A 91 -18.43 -13.98 9.69
N ALA A 92 -19.37 -13.61 10.56
CA ALA A 92 -19.25 -12.44 11.42
C ALA A 92 -18.02 -12.51 12.33
N LYS A 93 -17.73 -13.68 12.90
CA LYS A 93 -16.52 -13.91 13.70
C LYS A 93 -15.24 -13.75 12.89
N SER A 94 -15.20 -14.25 11.67
CA SER A 94 -14.04 -14.08 10.79
C SER A 94 -13.79 -12.60 10.46
N LEU A 95 -14.84 -11.85 10.13
CA LEU A 95 -14.75 -10.40 9.93
C LEU A 95 -14.26 -9.67 11.18
N TRP A 96 -14.77 -10.04 12.36
CA TRP A 96 -14.36 -9.47 13.63
C TRP A 96 -12.86 -9.65 13.89
N ASP A 97 -12.34 -10.86 13.69
CA ASP A 97 -10.94 -11.18 13.93
C ASP A 97 -10.00 -10.49 12.92
N LEU A 98 -10.41 -10.38 11.66
CA LEU A 98 -9.66 -9.65 10.63
C LEU A 98 -9.64 -8.14 10.91
N CYS A 99 -10.80 -7.55 11.18
CA CYS A 99 -10.94 -6.14 11.53
C CYS A 99 -10.09 -5.77 12.76
N LYS A 100 -10.13 -6.59 13.79
CA LYS A 100 -9.33 -6.40 15.00
C LYS A 100 -7.83 -6.36 14.71
N LYS A 101 -7.33 -7.22 13.81
CA LYS A 101 -5.91 -7.22 13.39
C LYS A 101 -5.54 -5.93 12.67
N ASP A 102 -6.41 -5.44 11.79
CA ASP A 102 -6.12 -4.20 11.06
C ASP A 102 -6.21 -2.97 11.96
N CYS A 103 -7.20 -2.91 12.85
CA CYS A 103 -7.29 -1.85 13.87
C CYS A 103 -6.10 -1.86 14.83
N GLU A 104 -5.54 -3.03 15.15
CA GLU A 104 -4.31 -3.11 15.95
C GLU A 104 -3.10 -2.50 15.22
N LYS A 105 -2.99 -2.69 13.89
CA LYS A 105 -1.95 -2.03 13.08
C LYS A 105 -2.12 -0.50 13.10
N ILE A 106 -3.36 -0.01 12.93
CA ILE A 106 -3.67 1.42 13.00
C ILE A 106 -3.28 1.97 14.39
N ARG A 107 -3.71 1.32 15.47
CA ARG A 107 -3.39 1.74 16.83
C ARG A 107 -1.87 1.79 17.08
N LYS A 108 -1.10 0.82 16.57
CA LYS A 108 0.36 0.84 16.67
C LYS A 108 0.96 2.01 15.90
N ARG A 109 0.44 2.33 14.73
CA ARG A 109 0.87 3.46 13.90
C ARG A 109 0.71 4.81 14.62
N PHE A 110 -0.42 5.01 15.27
CA PHE A 110 -0.75 6.23 16.02
C PHE A 110 -0.41 6.13 17.52
N SER A 111 0.52 5.24 17.91
CA SER A 111 0.91 5.09 19.32
C SER A 111 1.87 6.18 19.84
N VAL A 112 2.36 7.05 18.98
CA VAL A 112 3.33 8.10 19.30
C VAL A 112 2.84 9.47 18.81
N THR A 113 3.17 10.52 19.55
CA THR A 113 2.83 11.90 19.18
C THR A 113 3.72 12.42 18.05
N ASN A 114 3.31 13.53 17.43
CA ASN A 114 4.10 14.29 16.47
C ASN A 114 5.52 14.61 16.98
N ALA A 115 5.61 15.04 18.23
CA ALA A 115 6.89 15.38 18.86
C ALA A 115 7.81 14.16 18.96
N GLN A 116 7.29 13.03 19.42
CA GLN A 116 8.03 11.77 19.53
C GLN A 116 8.46 11.25 18.16
N MET A 117 7.57 11.24 17.18
CA MET A 117 7.89 10.82 15.81
C MET A 117 9.02 11.67 15.22
N ARG A 118 8.98 12.98 15.41
CA ARG A 118 10.04 13.89 14.93
C ARG A 118 11.37 13.63 15.62
N GLU A 119 11.37 13.37 16.90
CA GLU A 119 12.58 13.04 17.65
C GLU A 119 13.19 11.72 17.15
N ASP A 120 12.37 10.68 16.94
CA ASP A 120 12.82 9.40 16.40
C ASP A 120 13.38 9.54 14.99
N LEU A 121 12.70 10.29 14.11
CA LEU A 121 13.20 10.60 12.77
C LEU A 121 14.52 11.37 12.80
N ALA A 122 14.67 12.33 13.72
CA ALA A 122 15.92 13.09 13.88
C ALA A 122 17.08 12.20 14.33
N ARG A 123 16.80 11.23 15.21
CA ARG A 123 17.80 10.23 15.64
C ARG A 123 18.20 9.26 14.52
N MET A 124 17.26 8.86 13.67
CA MET A 124 17.51 7.94 12.56
C MET A 124 18.16 8.62 11.36
N ALA A 125 17.88 9.91 11.13
CA ALA A 125 18.29 10.64 9.94
C ALA A 125 19.80 10.58 9.64
N PRO A 126 20.72 10.69 10.61
CA PRO A 126 22.17 10.61 10.34
C PRO A 126 22.57 9.24 9.74
N ALA A 127 22.07 8.15 10.32
CA ALA A 127 22.37 6.80 9.84
C ALA A 127 21.79 6.56 8.43
N MET A 128 20.54 6.99 8.19
CA MET A 128 19.88 6.87 6.90
C MET A 128 20.61 7.70 5.83
N ARG A 129 21.01 8.94 6.16
CA ARG A 129 21.80 9.77 5.24
C ARG A 129 23.16 9.17 4.94
N ALA A 130 23.82 8.52 5.91
CA ALA A 130 25.07 7.83 5.69
C ALA A 130 24.88 6.64 4.75
N LEU A 131 23.83 5.85 4.94
CA LEU A 131 23.47 4.73 4.06
C LEU A 131 23.22 5.20 2.62
N LEU A 132 22.40 6.24 2.43
CA LEU A 132 22.12 6.79 1.10
C LEU A 132 23.41 7.30 0.40
N ARG A 133 24.30 7.98 1.14
CA ARG A 133 25.60 8.39 0.59
C ARG A 133 26.49 7.21 0.19
N LEU A 134 26.46 6.14 0.99
CA LEU A 134 27.21 4.93 0.69
C LEU A 134 26.67 4.24 -0.58
N CYS A 135 25.34 4.13 -0.71
CA CYS A 135 24.69 3.58 -1.91
C CYS A 135 25.05 4.39 -3.16
N ASP A 136 25.00 5.73 -3.05
CA ASP A 136 25.33 6.63 -4.15
C ASP A 136 26.83 6.55 -4.52
N ALA A 137 27.72 6.49 -3.54
CA ALA A 137 29.16 6.31 -3.76
C ALA A 137 29.46 4.95 -4.41
N PHE A 138 28.80 3.90 -3.94
CA PHE A 138 28.91 2.56 -4.53
C PHE A 138 28.43 2.56 -5.99
N ALA A 139 27.25 3.12 -6.27
CA ALA A 139 26.69 3.16 -7.62
C ALA A 139 27.63 3.89 -8.60
N ARG A 140 28.22 5.02 -8.17
CA ARG A 140 29.20 5.74 -8.99
C ARG A 140 30.48 4.95 -9.21
N ALA A 141 31.03 4.34 -8.16
CA ALA A 141 32.23 3.52 -8.27
C ALA A 141 32.02 2.29 -9.15
N TYR A 142 30.87 1.64 -9.00
CA TYR A 142 30.47 0.48 -9.81
C TYR A 142 30.30 0.84 -11.29
N ALA A 143 29.63 1.95 -11.59
CA ALA A 143 29.49 2.45 -12.97
C ALA A 143 30.84 2.80 -13.59
N ALA A 144 31.74 3.48 -12.84
CA ALA A 144 33.09 3.81 -13.29
C ALA A 144 33.92 2.55 -13.57
N GLU A 145 33.81 1.52 -12.72
CA GLU A 145 34.55 0.27 -12.90
C GLU A 145 34.02 -0.54 -14.10
N LYS A 146 32.70 -0.57 -14.34
CA LYS A 146 32.10 -1.15 -15.54
C LYS A 146 32.64 -0.46 -16.80
N LEU A 147 32.66 0.88 -16.80
CA LEU A 147 33.21 1.65 -17.94
C LEU A 147 34.71 1.34 -18.17
N ARG A 148 35.50 1.29 -17.10
CA ARG A 148 36.94 0.95 -17.18
C ARG A 148 37.17 -0.44 -17.77
N ARG A 149 36.28 -1.39 -17.47
CA ARG A 149 36.35 -2.78 -17.99
C ARG A 149 35.67 -2.93 -19.35
N ASN A 150 35.05 -1.89 -19.89
CA ASN A 150 34.20 -1.95 -21.07
C ASN A 150 33.15 -3.06 -20.98
N ALA A 151 32.47 -3.14 -19.82
CA ALA A 151 31.49 -4.15 -19.49
C ALA A 151 30.16 -3.51 -19.11
N THR A 152 29.08 -4.21 -19.39
CA THR A 152 27.70 -3.89 -18.99
C THR A 152 27.08 -5.09 -18.29
N ASP A 153 26.21 -4.86 -17.32
CA ASP A 153 25.34 -5.91 -16.78
C ASP A 153 23.96 -5.90 -17.46
N PHE A 154 23.11 -6.87 -17.13
CA PHE A 154 21.77 -6.96 -17.71
C PHE A 154 20.90 -5.73 -17.41
N SER A 155 21.01 -5.18 -16.21
CA SER A 155 20.29 -3.96 -15.84
C SER A 155 20.73 -2.75 -16.66
N ASP A 156 22.01 -2.62 -16.98
CA ASP A 156 22.50 -1.57 -17.89
C ASP A 156 21.86 -1.71 -19.27
N GLN A 157 21.79 -2.93 -19.80
CA GLN A 157 21.21 -3.19 -21.12
C GLN A 157 19.73 -2.79 -21.17
N GLU A 158 18.97 -3.16 -20.15
CA GLU A 158 17.56 -2.76 -20.01
C GLU A 158 17.41 -1.24 -19.96
N HIS A 159 18.18 -0.56 -19.12
CA HIS A 159 18.12 0.90 -18.98
C HIS A 159 18.59 1.62 -20.26
N PHE A 160 19.60 1.11 -20.96
CA PHE A 160 20.01 1.67 -22.24
C PHE A 160 18.93 1.47 -23.31
N ALA A 161 18.33 0.29 -23.38
CA ALA A 161 17.22 0.04 -24.27
C ALA A 161 16.05 1.02 -23.99
N LEU A 162 15.65 1.17 -22.72
CA LEU A 162 14.60 2.10 -22.35
C LEU A 162 14.92 3.54 -22.76
N LYS A 163 16.13 4.05 -22.50
CA LYS A 163 16.56 5.39 -22.89
C LYS A 163 16.51 5.64 -24.40
N LEU A 164 16.71 4.60 -25.22
CA LEU A 164 16.63 4.70 -26.67
C LEU A 164 15.19 4.64 -27.17
N LEU A 165 14.33 3.86 -26.51
CA LEU A 165 13.00 3.50 -27.00
C LEU A 165 11.90 4.37 -26.43
N ALA A 166 12.07 4.95 -25.21
CA ALA A 166 11.10 5.81 -24.56
C ALA A 166 11.70 7.15 -24.12
N ASP A 167 10.90 8.19 -24.12
CA ASP A 167 11.26 9.51 -23.57
C ASP A 167 10.98 9.59 -22.05
N GLU A 168 11.26 10.76 -21.45
CA GLU A 168 11.05 10.98 -20.00
C GLU A 168 9.59 10.85 -19.54
N SER A 169 8.64 10.97 -20.45
CA SER A 169 7.20 10.77 -20.18
C SER A 169 6.78 9.31 -20.32
N GLY A 170 7.68 8.42 -20.79
CA GLY A 170 7.39 7.03 -21.11
C GLY A 170 6.79 6.83 -22.51
N ALA A 171 6.66 7.90 -23.32
CA ALA A 171 6.17 7.79 -24.68
C ALA A 171 7.26 7.25 -25.63
N PRO A 172 6.90 6.43 -26.65
CA PRO A 172 7.86 5.90 -27.59
C PRO A 172 8.59 7.01 -28.37
N THR A 173 9.92 6.95 -28.40
CA THR A 173 10.75 7.80 -29.27
C THR A 173 10.54 7.44 -30.74
N GLU A 174 11.10 8.24 -31.67
CA GLU A 174 11.08 7.88 -33.11
C GLU A 174 11.74 6.53 -33.37
N LEU A 175 12.79 6.18 -32.63
CA LEU A 175 13.38 4.85 -32.70
C LEU A 175 12.42 3.77 -32.16
N GLY A 176 11.76 4.03 -31.00
CA GLY A 176 10.75 3.13 -30.44
C GLY A 176 9.61 2.85 -31.44
N LYS A 177 9.08 3.90 -32.07
CA LYS A 177 8.06 3.78 -33.14
C LYS A 177 8.57 2.99 -34.34
N SER A 178 9.81 3.24 -34.78
CA SER A 178 10.42 2.49 -35.86
C SER A 178 10.55 1.00 -35.51
N VAL A 179 11.03 0.69 -34.30
CA VAL A 179 11.18 -0.69 -33.82
C VAL A 179 9.81 -1.37 -33.71
N SER A 180 8.78 -0.68 -33.18
CA SER A 180 7.42 -1.22 -33.06
C SER A 180 6.83 -1.61 -34.43
N GLY A 181 7.23 -0.92 -35.48
CA GLY A 181 6.82 -1.21 -36.87
C GLY A 181 7.30 -2.57 -37.39
N HIS A 182 8.39 -3.10 -36.82
CA HIS A 182 8.96 -4.38 -37.25
C HIS A 182 8.23 -5.60 -36.70
N TYR A 183 7.52 -5.43 -35.55
CA TYR A 183 6.82 -6.54 -34.90
C TYR A 183 5.34 -6.55 -35.25
N ARG A 184 4.90 -7.69 -35.78
CA ARG A 184 3.46 -7.92 -36.05
C ARG A 184 2.74 -8.23 -34.75
N GLU A 185 3.33 -9.07 -33.92
CA GLU A 185 2.83 -9.53 -32.63
C GLU A 185 4.04 -9.63 -31.66
N ILE A 186 3.82 -9.31 -30.41
CA ILE A 186 4.79 -9.42 -29.31
C ILE A 186 4.12 -10.31 -28.26
N MET A 187 4.77 -11.44 -27.92
CA MET A 187 4.29 -12.38 -26.92
C MET A 187 5.28 -12.41 -25.77
N ILE A 188 4.78 -12.21 -24.55
CA ILE A 188 5.59 -12.25 -23.34
C ILE A 188 5.15 -13.48 -22.55
N ASP A 189 6.06 -14.42 -22.40
CA ASP A 189 5.88 -15.57 -21.53
C ASP A 189 6.26 -15.17 -20.09
N GLU A 190 5.58 -15.78 -19.10
CA GLU A 190 5.82 -15.53 -17.67
C GLU A 190 5.80 -14.02 -17.29
N PHE A 191 4.81 -13.31 -17.80
CA PHE A 191 4.68 -11.85 -17.58
C PHE A 191 4.76 -11.44 -16.10
N GLN A 192 4.30 -12.31 -15.19
CA GLN A 192 4.40 -12.07 -13.74
C GLN A 192 5.84 -11.92 -13.23
N ASP A 193 6.83 -12.41 -13.96
CA ASP A 193 8.25 -12.31 -13.62
C ASP A 193 8.93 -11.08 -14.22
N THR A 194 8.21 -10.28 -15.01
CA THR A 194 8.74 -9.05 -15.61
C THR A 194 8.86 -7.93 -14.57
N ASN A 195 9.93 -7.14 -14.68
CA ASN A 195 10.12 -5.93 -13.90
C ASN A 195 9.53 -4.70 -14.62
N GLU A 196 9.45 -3.57 -13.90
CA GLU A 196 8.87 -2.33 -14.43
C GLU A 196 9.65 -1.79 -15.65
N VAL A 197 10.99 -1.90 -15.68
CA VAL A 197 11.82 -1.45 -16.81
C VAL A 197 11.51 -2.26 -18.06
N GLN A 198 11.41 -3.58 -17.92
CA GLN A 198 11.03 -4.49 -19.00
C GLN A 198 9.64 -4.18 -19.52
N ASN A 199 8.68 -3.94 -18.62
CA ASN A 199 7.31 -3.58 -19.01
C ASN A 199 7.26 -2.28 -19.81
N GLN A 200 8.04 -1.27 -19.41
CA GLN A 200 8.15 -0.02 -20.16
C GLN A 200 8.80 -0.23 -21.54
N ILE A 201 9.81 -1.09 -21.66
CA ILE A 201 10.41 -1.45 -22.95
C ILE A 201 9.37 -2.12 -23.85
N PHE A 202 8.62 -3.11 -23.35
CA PHE A 202 7.57 -3.78 -24.12
C PHE A 202 6.49 -2.80 -24.58
N SER A 203 6.09 -1.88 -23.70
CA SER A 203 5.13 -0.83 -24.06
C SER A 203 5.66 0.07 -25.16
N ALA A 204 6.93 0.50 -25.08
CA ALA A 204 7.56 1.39 -26.06
C ALA A 204 7.73 0.76 -27.47
N VAL A 205 7.89 -0.58 -27.54
CA VAL A 205 8.01 -1.30 -28.82
C VAL A 205 6.69 -1.91 -29.29
N SER A 206 5.60 -1.74 -28.54
CA SER A 206 4.27 -2.17 -28.94
C SER A 206 3.55 -1.09 -29.78
N ARG A 207 2.46 -1.45 -30.43
CA ARG A 207 1.56 -0.54 -31.14
C ARG A 207 0.43 -0.11 -30.19
N GLU A 208 0.73 0.74 -29.23
CA GLU A 208 -0.22 1.16 -28.19
C GLU A 208 -0.85 -0.04 -27.43
N GLY A 209 -0.07 -1.12 -27.24
CA GLY A 209 -0.53 -2.35 -26.59
C GLY A 209 -1.40 -3.27 -27.47
N LYS A 210 -1.78 -2.84 -28.69
CA LYS A 210 -2.73 -3.59 -29.55
C LYS A 210 -2.17 -4.90 -30.13
N ASN A 211 -0.86 -5.07 -30.12
CA ASN A 211 -0.17 -6.26 -30.59
C ASN A 211 0.67 -6.93 -29.49
N LEU A 212 0.39 -6.63 -28.23
CA LEU A 212 1.07 -7.17 -27.06
C LEU A 212 0.18 -8.22 -26.39
N PHE A 213 0.69 -9.44 -26.21
CA PHE A 213 0.05 -10.57 -25.55
C PHE A 213 0.87 -10.97 -24.32
N MET A 214 0.20 -11.08 -23.17
CA MET A 214 0.79 -11.35 -21.86
C MET A 214 0.12 -12.54 -21.19
#